data_8ad18b40a9fd664ff1b236d39dc4cb29
#
_entry.id   8ad18b40a9fd664ff1b236d39dc4cb29
#
_cell.length_a   1.000
_cell.length_b   1.000
_cell.length_c   1.000
_cell.angle_alpha   90.00
_cell.angle_beta   90.00
_cell.angle_gamma   90.00
#
_symmetry.space_group_name_H-M   'P 1'
#
loop_
_entity.id
_entity.type
_entity.pdbx_description
1 polymer ?
#
loop_
_entity_poly.entity_id
_entity_poly.type
_entity_poly.pdbx_seq_one_letter_code
_entity_poly.pdbx_strand_id
1 'polypeptide(L)'
;GETQAVEVSATKGIGLDKLEEAILLQAEVLDLKANPDRAAEGAVIEAKLDKGRGPVATVLVQRGTLKVGDIVVAGAEWGRVRLLANERGESVKSAGPSTPIEVLGLSAPPEAGDEMVVVENEARAREVAEYRARKRREQRQASSSRQTLDQLLQTREAGEKRLLPLVLKTDV
;
A
#
# COMPACT_ATOMS: atom_id res chain seq x y z
N GLY A 1 -21.97 -20.41 -7.08
CA GLY A 1 -21.57 -19.44 -6.09
C GLY A 1 -22.61 -18.35 -5.96
N GLU A 2 -22.67 -17.74 -4.82
CA GLU A 2 -23.62 -16.64 -4.49
C GLU A 2 -23.06 -15.26 -4.90
N THR A 3 -22.06 -15.22 -5.76
CA THR A 3 -21.47 -13.96 -6.23
C THR A 3 -22.44 -13.23 -7.14
N GLN A 4 -22.79 -12.00 -6.80
CA GLN A 4 -23.64 -11.15 -7.62
C GLN A 4 -22.92 -10.78 -8.92
N ALA A 5 -23.62 -10.85 -10.05
CA ALA A 5 -23.12 -10.47 -11.36
C ALA A 5 -24.03 -9.39 -11.95
N VAL A 6 -23.44 -8.27 -12.38
CA VAL A 6 -24.16 -7.15 -13.00
C VAL A 6 -23.56 -6.87 -14.38
N GLU A 7 -24.40 -6.91 -15.42
CA GLU A 7 -23.97 -6.56 -16.77
C GLU A 7 -23.92 -5.03 -16.92
N VAL A 8 -22.75 -4.50 -17.31
CA VAL A 8 -22.51 -3.07 -17.45
C VAL A 8 -21.83 -2.70 -18.76
N SER A 9 -22.09 -1.50 -19.23
CA SER A 9 -21.35 -0.89 -20.31
C SER A 9 -20.92 0.52 -19.90
N ALA A 10 -19.63 0.70 -19.57
CA ALA A 10 -19.09 1.99 -19.16
C ALA A 10 -19.24 3.07 -20.27
N THR A 11 -19.01 2.70 -21.53
CA THR A 11 -19.10 3.63 -22.67
C THR A 11 -20.53 4.07 -22.99
N LYS A 12 -21.53 3.20 -22.73
CA LYS A 12 -22.95 3.47 -22.96
C LYS A 12 -23.69 3.91 -21.71
N GLY A 13 -23.06 3.87 -20.53
CA GLY A 13 -23.70 4.17 -19.24
C GLY A 13 -24.80 3.18 -18.83
N ILE A 14 -24.84 1.98 -19.43
CA ILE A 14 -25.90 1.00 -19.18
C ILE A 14 -25.53 0.18 -17.93
N GLY A 15 -26.47 0.02 -16.99
CA GLY A 15 -26.36 -0.84 -15.81
C GLY A 15 -25.45 -0.30 -14.71
N LEU A 16 -24.97 0.94 -14.80
CA LEU A 16 -24.11 1.55 -13.76
C LEU A 16 -24.87 1.79 -12.46
N ASP A 17 -26.12 2.20 -12.55
CA ASP A 17 -27.06 2.35 -11.44
C ASP A 17 -27.28 1.02 -10.69
N LYS A 18 -27.48 -0.07 -11.42
CA LYS A 18 -27.62 -1.41 -10.82
C LYS A 18 -26.34 -1.90 -10.17
N LEU A 19 -25.17 -1.55 -10.75
CA LEU A 19 -23.88 -1.86 -10.15
C LEU A 19 -23.70 -1.10 -8.83
N GLU A 20 -24.07 0.18 -8.80
CA GLU A 20 -24.02 1.00 -7.60
C GLU A 20 -24.93 0.45 -6.50
N GLU A 21 -26.19 0.10 -6.83
CA GLU A 21 -27.12 -0.54 -5.90
C GLU A 21 -26.55 -1.86 -5.34
N ALA A 22 -25.96 -2.70 -6.19
CA ALA A 22 -25.37 -3.98 -5.76
C ALA A 22 -24.18 -3.77 -4.81
N ILE A 23 -23.35 -2.76 -5.06
CA ILE A 23 -22.22 -2.40 -4.18
C ILE A 23 -22.75 -1.89 -2.83
N LEU A 24 -23.73 -1.00 -2.83
CA LEU A 24 -24.32 -0.46 -1.60
C LEU A 24 -24.97 -1.55 -0.77
N LEU A 25 -25.75 -2.44 -1.40
CA LEU A 25 -26.38 -3.57 -0.72
C LEU A 25 -25.34 -4.50 -0.09
N GLN A 26 -24.26 -4.80 -0.81
CA GLN A 26 -23.18 -5.64 -0.30
C GLN A 26 -22.45 -4.96 0.88
N ALA A 27 -22.24 -3.65 0.80
CA ALA A 27 -21.62 -2.88 1.88
C ALA A 27 -22.51 -2.87 3.14
N GLU A 28 -23.83 -2.75 2.98
CA GLU A 28 -24.80 -2.80 4.09
C GLU A 28 -24.83 -4.17 4.76
N VAL A 29 -24.85 -5.25 3.98
CA VAL A 29 -24.80 -6.63 4.49
C VAL A 29 -23.52 -6.91 5.28
N LEU A 30 -22.38 -6.38 4.84
CA LEU A 30 -21.09 -6.56 5.53
C LEU A 30 -20.99 -5.74 6.82
N ASP A 31 -21.80 -4.68 7.01
CA ASP A 31 -21.83 -3.80 8.19
C ASP A 31 -20.43 -3.40 8.68
N LEU A 32 -19.56 -2.99 7.76
CA LEU A 32 -18.17 -2.66 8.03
C LEU A 32 -18.07 -1.40 8.90
N LYS A 33 -17.49 -1.54 10.08
CA LYS A 33 -17.32 -0.46 11.05
C LYS A 33 -15.84 -0.16 11.29
N ALA A 34 -15.52 1.11 11.49
CA ALA A 34 -14.20 1.55 11.91
C ALA A 34 -14.32 2.60 13.03
N ASN A 35 -13.38 2.56 13.97
CA ASN A 35 -13.31 3.56 15.04
C ASN A 35 -12.44 4.74 14.55
N PRO A 36 -12.99 5.96 14.41
CA PRO A 36 -12.22 7.15 14.06
C PRO A 36 -11.39 7.72 15.22
N ASP A 37 -11.77 7.43 16.47
CA ASP A 37 -11.20 8.03 17.68
C ASP A 37 -9.99 7.24 18.20
N ARG A 38 -9.04 6.95 17.31
CA ARG A 38 -7.76 6.29 17.63
C ARG A 38 -6.65 6.77 16.70
N ALA A 39 -5.42 6.39 16.99
CA ALA A 39 -4.28 6.58 16.08
C ALA A 39 -4.58 5.95 14.71
N ALA A 40 -4.25 6.67 13.64
CA ALA A 40 -4.55 6.21 12.30
C ALA A 40 -3.71 5.00 11.90
N GLU A 41 -4.39 4.07 11.23
CA GLU A 41 -3.81 2.94 10.51
C GLU A 41 -4.35 2.94 9.08
N GLY A 42 -3.51 2.60 8.12
CA GLY A 42 -3.91 2.57 6.72
C GLY A 42 -2.94 1.78 5.86
N ALA A 43 -3.26 1.67 4.59
CA ALA A 43 -2.43 1.01 3.59
C ALA A 43 -1.94 2.00 2.54
N VAL A 44 -0.68 1.89 2.16
CA VAL A 44 -0.10 2.65 1.05
C VAL A 44 -0.61 2.06 -0.25
N ILE A 45 -1.31 2.88 -1.05
CA ILE A 45 -1.82 2.48 -2.37
C ILE A 45 -0.73 2.68 -3.41
N GLU A 46 -0.09 3.84 -3.38
CA GLU A 46 1.03 4.20 -4.25
C GLU A 46 1.95 5.19 -3.56
N ALA A 47 3.19 5.27 -4.01
CA ALA A 47 4.11 6.30 -3.57
C ALA A 47 5.06 6.68 -4.70
N LYS A 48 5.45 7.96 -4.73
CA LYS A 48 6.35 8.53 -5.73
C LYS A 48 7.24 9.60 -5.14
N LEU A 49 8.38 9.83 -5.79
CA LEU A 49 9.21 10.99 -5.51
C LEU A 49 8.82 12.12 -6.46
N ASP A 50 8.13 13.12 -5.93
CA ASP A 50 7.77 14.32 -6.68
C ASP A 50 8.93 15.32 -6.67
N LYS A 51 9.26 15.89 -7.84
CA LYS A 51 10.42 16.80 -8.01
C LYS A 51 10.31 18.10 -7.20
N GLY A 52 9.09 18.53 -6.85
CA GLY A 52 8.85 19.78 -6.09
C GLY A 52 8.46 19.54 -4.64
N ARG A 53 7.69 18.48 -4.38
CA ARG A 53 7.09 18.18 -3.07
C ARG A 53 7.86 17.14 -2.26
N GLY A 54 8.83 16.43 -2.88
CA GLY A 54 9.56 15.33 -2.24
C GLY A 54 8.77 14.02 -2.25
N PRO A 55 9.01 13.13 -1.26
CA PRO A 55 8.26 11.88 -1.14
C PRO A 55 6.78 12.14 -0.89
N VAL A 56 5.93 11.58 -1.75
CA VAL A 56 4.47 11.63 -1.66
C VAL A 56 3.94 10.21 -1.65
N ALA A 57 3.06 9.89 -0.72
CA ALA A 57 2.40 8.59 -0.65
C ALA A 57 0.88 8.79 -0.62
N THR A 58 0.15 8.05 -1.44
CA THR A 58 -1.30 7.94 -1.36
C THR A 58 -1.64 6.80 -0.40
N VAL A 59 -2.34 7.13 0.66
CA VAL A 59 -2.70 6.19 1.73
C VAL A 59 -4.21 6.10 1.84
N LEU A 60 -4.74 4.90 1.93
CA LEU A 60 -6.13 4.67 2.34
C LEU A 60 -6.17 4.49 3.85
N VAL A 61 -6.74 5.45 4.55
CA VAL A 61 -6.96 5.33 5.99
C VAL A 61 -8.02 4.26 6.25
N GLN A 62 -7.69 3.24 7.03
CA GLN A 62 -8.59 2.14 7.34
C GLN A 62 -9.22 2.30 8.73
N ARG A 63 -8.48 2.83 9.69
CA ARG A 63 -8.91 3.04 11.07
C ARG A 63 -8.28 4.30 11.63
N GLY A 64 -8.94 4.89 12.63
CA GLY A 64 -8.44 6.10 13.27
C GLY A 64 -8.56 7.33 12.40
N THR A 65 -7.99 8.43 12.86
CA THR A 65 -7.95 9.72 12.13
C THR A 65 -6.51 10.18 12.01
N LEU A 66 -6.05 10.33 10.77
CA LEU A 66 -4.74 10.89 10.44
C LEU A 66 -4.81 12.41 10.44
N LYS A 67 -3.85 13.08 11.08
CA LYS A 67 -3.80 14.55 11.20
C LYS A 67 -2.46 15.09 10.70
N VAL A 68 -2.48 16.31 10.23
CA VAL A 68 -1.25 17.07 9.96
C VAL A 68 -0.48 17.23 11.28
N GLY A 69 0.81 16.94 11.26
CA GLY A 69 1.69 16.93 12.44
C GLY A 69 1.92 15.56 13.07
N ASP A 70 1.10 14.57 12.75
CA ASP A 70 1.28 13.19 13.23
C ASP A 70 2.63 12.63 12.75
N ILE A 71 3.20 11.75 13.57
CA ILE A 71 4.39 11.00 13.22
C ILE A 71 3.94 9.63 12.71
N VAL A 72 4.33 9.30 11.49
CA VAL A 72 3.90 8.08 10.80
C VAL A 72 5.07 7.19 10.41
N VAL A 73 4.81 5.90 10.40
CA VAL A 73 5.69 4.88 9.82
C VAL A 73 4.93 4.20 8.70
N ALA A 74 5.49 4.20 7.48
CA ALA A 74 4.93 3.53 6.31
C ALA A 74 5.98 2.54 5.77
N GLY A 75 5.74 1.25 5.94
CA GLY A 75 6.75 0.23 5.64
C GLY A 75 8.03 0.43 6.45
N ALA A 76 9.15 0.63 5.78
CA ALA A 76 10.46 0.93 6.37
C ALA A 76 10.77 2.43 6.44
N GLU A 77 9.86 3.28 5.98
CA GLU A 77 10.00 4.73 5.97
C GLU A 77 9.20 5.37 7.09
N TRP A 78 9.65 6.51 7.59
CA TRP A 78 8.94 7.25 8.60
C TRP A 78 9.03 8.76 8.35
N GLY A 79 8.21 9.52 9.02
CA GLY A 79 8.27 10.97 8.93
C GLY A 79 7.13 11.65 9.68
N ARG A 80 7.17 12.98 9.69
CA ARG A 80 6.11 13.82 10.24
C ARG A 80 5.23 14.31 9.10
N VAL A 81 3.94 14.07 9.19
CA VAL A 81 2.96 14.55 8.22
C VAL A 81 2.99 16.08 8.15
N ARG A 82 3.44 16.60 7.03
CA ARG A 82 3.53 18.06 6.77
C ARG A 82 2.30 18.59 6.09
N LEU A 83 1.73 17.78 5.21
CA LEU A 83 0.53 18.13 4.46
C LEU A 83 -0.26 16.86 4.13
N LEU A 84 -1.58 17.01 4.17
CA LEU A 84 -2.55 16.04 3.66
C LEU A 84 -3.31 16.69 2.50
N ALA A 85 -3.43 16.00 1.37
CA ALA A 85 -4.23 16.47 0.24
C ALA A 85 -5.26 15.40 -0.17
N ASN A 86 -6.48 15.85 -0.42
CA ASN A 86 -7.55 14.98 -0.91
C ASN A 86 -7.38 14.65 -2.41
N GLU A 87 -8.31 13.87 -2.96
CA GLU A 87 -8.32 13.47 -4.38
C GLU A 87 -8.42 14.66 -5.36
N ARG A 88 -8.83 15.84 -4.88
CA ARG A 88 -8.91 17.08 -5.65
C ARG A 88 -7.65 17.93 -5.57
N GLY A 89 -6.66 17.47 -4.79
CA GLY A 89 -5.44 18.23 -4.52
C GLY A 89 -5.59 19.34 -3.48
N GLU A 90 -6.72 19.41 -2.78
CA GLU A 90 -6.97 20.41 -1.76
C GLU A 90 -6.34 19.96 -0.43
N SER A 91 -5.70 20.91 0.27
CA SER A 91 -5.11 20.66 1.58
C SER A 91 -6.19 20.48 2.65
N VAL A 92 -6.10 19.40 3.40
CA VAL A 92 -7.01 19.08 4.50
C VAL A 92 -6.22 18.91 5.80
N LYS A 93 -6.86 19.14 6.95
CA LYS A 93 -6.22 19.03 8.27
C LYS A 93 -6.21 17.62 8.83
N SER A 94 -7.16 16.79 8.42
CA SER A 94 -7.33 15.43 8.89
C SER A 94 -8.06 14.55 7.88
N ALA A 95 -7.86 13.24 7.98
CA ALA A 95 -8.53 12.22 7.17
C ALA A 95 -8.97 11.07 8.08
N GLY A 96 -10.26 10.73 8.03
CA GLY A 96 -10.85 9.63 8.78
C GLY A 96 -10.81 8.30 8.02
N PRO A 97 -11.45 7.26 8.58
CA PRO A 97 -11.54 5.94 7.92
C PRO A 97 -12.17 6.01 6.53
N SER A 98 -11.76 5.08 5.65
CA SER A 98 -12.20 4.96 4.25
C SER A 98 -11.87 6.16 3.37
N THR A 99 -10.95 7.03 3.80
CA THR A 99 -10.55 8.21 3.05
C THR A 99 -9.19 7.98 2.38
N PRO A 100 -9.10 8.05 1.04
CA PRO A 100 -7.82 8.11 0.35
C PRO A 100 -7.21 9.50 0.52
N ILE A 101 -5.93 9.56 0.87
CA ILE A 101 -5.26 10.84 1.15
C ILE A 101 -3.81 10.82 0.66
N GLU A 102 -3.35 11.87 0.00
CA GLU A 102 -1.93 12.09 -0.26
C GLU A 102 -1.26 12.60 1.03
N VAL A 103 -0.19 11.93 1.43
CA VAL A 103 0.63 12.25 2.61
C VAL A 103 1.99 12.74 2.17
N LEU A 104 2.37 13.93 2.64
CA LEU A 104 3.70 14.50 2.44
C LEU A 104 4.44 14.57 3.78
N GLY A 105 5.74 14.30 3.77
CA GLY A 105 6.60 14.43 4.96
C GLY A 105 7.34 13.15 5.35
N LEU A 106 7.20 12.08 4.58
CA LEU A 106 8.00 10.86 4.75
C LEU A 106 9.47 11.08 4.36
N SER A 107 10.36 10.26 4.89
CA SER A 107 11.81 10.27 4.59
C SER A 107 12.13 9.85 3.16
N ALA A 108 11.42 8.83 2.66
CA ALA A 108 11.49 8.35 1.28
C ALA A 108 10.12 7.77 0.87
N PRO A 109 9.90 7.46 -0.43
CA PRO A 109 8.67 6.82 -0.87
C PRO A 109 8.58 5.39 -0.32
N PRO A 110 7.52 5.02 0.43
CA PRO A 110 7.28 3.64 0.84
C PRO A 110 6.89 2.77 -0.37
N GLU A 111 6.81 1.45 -0.17
CA GLU A 111 6.33 0.55 -1.22
C GLU A 111 4.79 0.47 -1.20
N ALA A 112 4.17 0.31 -2.37
CA ALA A 112 2.74 0.03 -2.47
C ALA A 112 2.40 -1.27 -1.72
N GLY A 113 1.32 -1.25 -0.94
CA GLY A 113 0.94 -2.34 -0.05
C GLY A 113 1.56 -2.28 1.35
N ASP A 114 2.48 -1.36 1.61
CA ASP A 114 3.01 -1.16 2.96
C ASP A 114 1.92 -0.66 3.91
N GLU A 115 1.99 -1.14 5.15
CA GLU A 115 1.13 -0.65 6.23
C GLU A 115 1.67 0.68 6.76
N MET A 116 0.77 1.67 6.88
CA MET A 116 1.04 2.95 7.55
C MET A 116 0.39 2.96 8.93
N VAL A 117 1.16 3.40 9.93
CA VAL A 117 0.67 3.57 11.32
C VAL A 117 1.15 4.90 11.91
N VAL A 118 0.30 5.55 12.69
CA VAL A 118 0.68 6.69 13.52
C VAL A 118 1.32 6.18 14.80
N VAL A 119 2.42 6.81 15.20
CA VAL A 119 3.18 6.49 16.44
C VAL A 119 3.33 7.73 17.32
N GLU A 120 3.60 7.53 18.60
CA GLU A 120 3.62 8.58 19.61
C GLU A 120 4.77 9.59 19.44
N ASN A 121 5.93 9.13 18.98
CA ASN A 121 7.13 9.95 18.89
C ASN A 121 8.10 9.48 17.81
N GLU A 122 9.03 10.36 17.43
CA GLU A 122 10.02 10.09 16.38
C GLU A 122 11.01 8.98 16.74
N ALA A 123 11.35 8.81 18.03
CA ALA A 123 12.22 7.73 18.45
C ALA A 123 11.58 6.36 18.18
N ARG A 124 10.30 6.23 18.50
CA ARG A 124 9.53 5.02 18.22
C ARG A 124 9.36 4.77 16.71
N ALA A 125 9.13 5.85 15.95
CA ALA A 125 9.05 5.76 14.48
C ALA A 125 10.34 5.19 13.89
N ARG A 126 11.48 5.72 14.32
CA ARG A 126 12.80 5.27 13.86
C ARG A 126 13.05 3.81 14.21
N GLU A 127 12.79 3.42 15.46
CA GLU A 127 12.95 2.03 15.92
C GLU A 127 12.14 1.04 15.07
N VAL A 128 10.87 1.35 14.82
CA VAL A 128 9.98 0.50 14.01
C VAL A 128 10.45 0.44 12.56
N ALA A 129 10.81 1.58 11.97
CA ALA A 129 11.31 1.66 10.60
C ALA A 129 12.61 0.86 10.41
N GLU A 130 13.58 1.00 11.32
CA GLU A 130 14.83 0.25 11.30
C GLU A 130 14.60 -1.26 11.46
N TYR A 131 13.71 -1.66 12.35
CA TYR A 131 13.34 -3.07 12.51
C TYR A 131 12.73 -3.65 11.23
N ARG A 132 11.77 -2.94 10.61
CA ARG A 132 11.13 -3.36 9.36
C ARG A 132 12.14 -3.41 8.21
N ALA A 133 13.03 -2.42 8.11
CA ALA A 133 14.10 -2.39 7.11
C ALA A 133 15.06 -3.59 7.23
N ARG A 134 15.47 -3.92 8.47
CA ARG A 134 16.32 -5.08 8.74
C ARG A 134 15.63 -6.38 8.35
N LYS A 135 14.38 -6.58 8.79
CA LYS A 135 13.60 -7.79 8.47
C LYS A 135 13.41 -7.97 6.96
N ARG A 136 13.13 -6.89 6.24
CA ARG A 136 13.02 -6.89 4.76
C ARG A 136 14.34 -7.30 4.11
N ARG A 137 15.48 -6.79 4.61
CA ARG A 137 16.81 -7.16 4.10
C ARG A 137 17.10 -8.64 4.33
N GLU A 138 16.82 -9.17 5.52
CA GLU A 138 17.00 -10.58 5.86
C GLU A 138 16.15 -11.49 4.96
N GLN A 139 14.89 -11.12 4.70
CA GLN A 139 14.00 -11.86 3.80
C GLN A 139 14.52 -11.88 2.36
N ARG A 140 15.00 -10.74 1.85
CA ARG A 140 15.59 -10.66 0.50
C ARG A 140 16.86 -11.51 0.38
N GLN A 141 17.70 -11.52 1.40
CA GLN A 141 18.91 -12.36 1.42
C GLN A 141 18.55 -13.85 1.50
N ALA A 142 17.58 -14.23 2.32
CA ALA A 142 17.13 -15.61 2.44
C ALA A 142 16.50 -16.16 1.15
N SER A 143 15.73 -15.34 0.42
CA SER A 143 15.16 -15.73 -0.87
C SER A 143 16.23 -15.86 -1.95
N SER A 144 17.21 -14.97 -1.99
CA SER A 144 18.32 -15.01 -2.92
C SER A 144 19.20 -16.25 -2.72
N SER A 145 19.51 -16.62 -1.44
CA SER A 145 20.32 -17.80 -1.17
C SER A 145 19.59 -19.11 -1.46
N ARG A 146 18.28 -19.18 -1.31
CA ARG A 146 17.48 -20.36 -1.69
C ARG A 146 17.47 -20.59 -3.19
N GLN A 147 17.32 -19.53 -4.00
CA GLN A 147 17.39 -19.64 -5.46
C GLN A 147 18.75 -20.16 -5.92
N THR A 148 19.83 -19.69 -5.29
CA THR A 148 21.20 -20.12 -5.65
C THR A 148 21.44 -21.59 -5.29
N LEU A 149 20.93 -22.08 -4.15
CA LEU A 149 21.05 -23.48 -3.75
C LEU A 149 20.23 -24.42 -4.62
N ASP A 150 18.98 -24.06 -4.95
CA ASP A 150 18.14 -24.85 -5.86
C ASP A 150 18.74 -24.90 -7.28
N GLN A 151 19.27 -23.80 -7.76
CA GLN A 151 19.99 -23.77 -9.05
C GLN A 151 21.26 -24.62 -9.02
N LEU A 152 22.02 -24.62 -7.93
CA LEU A 152 23.22 -25.45 -7.78
C LEU A 152 22.89 -26.94 -7.67
N LEU A 153 21.78 -27.30 -7.02
CA LEU A 153 21.33 -28.69 -6.91
C LEU A 153 20.79 -29.20 -8.26
N GLN A 154 19.99 -28.41 -8.97
CA GLN A 154 19.51 -28.74 -10.32
C GLN A 154 20.66 -28.84 -11.34
N THR A 155 21.73 -28.06 -11.19
CA THR A 155 22.90 -28.14 -12.07
C THR A 155 23.72 -29.42 -11.83
N ARG A 156 23.59 -30.05 -10.65
CA ARG A 156 24.27 -31.32 -10.34
C ARG A 156 23.52 -32.57 -10.84
N GLU A 157 22.19 -32.49 -10.97
CA GLU A 157 21.36 -33.60 -11.44
C GLU A 157 21.16 -33.63 -12.96
N ALA A 158 21.32 -32.49 -13.63
CA ALA A 158 21.10 -32.37 -15.07
C ALA A 158 22.41 -32.35 -15.83
N GLY A 159 22.93 -33.52 -16.13
CA GLY A 159 24.07 -33.70 -17.04
C GLY A 159 23.80 -33.32 -18.49
N GLU A 160 22.67 -32.71 -18.87
CA GLU A 160 22.38 -32.30 -20.25
C GLU A 160 21.39 -31.14 -20.34
N LYS A 161 21.79 -30.12 -21.13
CA LYS A 161 21.03 -28.95 -21.61
C LYS A 161 20.67 -27.87 -20.58
N ARG A 162 21.46 -26.81 -20.57
CA ARG A 162 21.11 -25.54 -19.90
C ARG A 162 19.96 -24.86 -20.61
N LEU A 163 18.75 -24.98 -20.07
CA LEU A 163 17.62 -24.16 -20.46
C LEU A 163 17.59 -22.91 -19.55
N LEU A 164 17.69 -21.72 -20.13
CA LEU A 164 17.49 -20.47 -19.43
C LEU A 164 16.03 -20.02 -19.70
N PRO A 165 15.10 -20.20 -18.75
CA PRO A 165 13.75 -19.68 -18.92
C PRO A 165 13.78 -18.14 -18.79
N LEU A 166 13.52 -17.45 -19.90
CA LEU A 166 13.38 -15.99 -19.94
C LEU A 166 11.89 -15.65 -19.98
N VAL A 167 11.42 -14.91 -18.98
CA VAL A 167 10.10 -14.28 -19.00
C VAL A 167 10.29 -12.82 -19.41
N LEU A 168 9.91 -12.49 -20.64
CA LEU A 168 9.87 -11.12 -21.15
C LEU A 168 8.50 -10.54 -20.86
N LYS A 169 8.45 -9.51 -20.00
CA LYS A 169 7.27 -8.67 -19.81
C LYS A 169 7.51 -7.37 -20.56
N THR A 170 6.75 -7.17 -21.65
CA THR A 170 6.78 -5.93 -22.43
C THR A 170 5.49 -5.17 -22.15
N ASP A 171 5.60 -3.88 -21.82
CA ASP A 171 4.49 -2.93 -21.90
C ASP A 171 4.35 -2.51 -23.35
N VAL A 172 3.15 -2.67 -23.91
CA VAL A 172 2.77 -2.21 -25.24
C VAL A 172 1.89 -0.99 -25.08
#